data_df2c8d9b45eff6bc821d3058be2cd069
#
_entry.id   df2c8d9b45eff6bc821d3058be2cd069
#
_cell.length_a   1.000
_cell.length_b   1.000
_cell.length_c   1.000
_cell.angle_alpha   90.00
_cell.angle_beta   90.00
_cell.angle_gamma   90.00
#
_symmetry.space_group_name_H-M   'P 1'
#
loop_
_entity.id
_entity.type
_entity.pdbx_description
1 polymer ?
#
loop_
_entity_poly.entity_id
_entity_poly.type
_entity_poly.pdbx_seq_one_letter_code
_entity_poly.pdbx_strand_id
1 'polypeptide(L)'
;MAGQVNYSAAKAALIGATKALAQEVAARKVTVNAVAPGFIESDMTGDLNQDELKKIVPMKRFGKAEEVAALVAFLASDEAAYITGETISITGGL
;
A
#
# COMPACT_ATOMS: atom_id res chain seq x y z
N MET A 1 9.07 -0.64 19.77
CA MET A 1 7.68 -0.61 20.24
C MET A 1 6.91 -1.78 19.66
N ALA A 2 6.07 -2.40 20.45
CA ALA A 2 5.36 -3.61 20.05
C ALA A 2 4.51 -3.43 18.79
N GLY A 3 3.82 -2.29 18.65
CA GLY A 3 3.00 -2.02 17.48
C GLY A 3 3.80 -1.92 16.18
N GLN A 4 5.01 -1.39 16.26
CA GLN A 4 5.89 -1.28 15.09
C GLN A 4 6.44 -2.65 14.68
N VAL A 5 6.73 -3.51 15.64
CA VAL A 5 7.19 -4.87 15.35
C VAL A 5 6.10 -5.65 14.64
N ASN A 6 4.86 -5.58 15.14
CA ASN A 6 3.72 -6.26 14.52
C ASN A 6 3.44 -5.74 13.11
N TYR A 7 3.51 -4.42 12.92
CA TYR A 7 3.32 -3.82 11.61
C TYR A 7 4.37 -4.29 10.61
N SER A 8 5.65 -4.27 11.03
CA SER A 8 6.76 -4.70 10.18
C SER A 8 6.65 -6.17 9.81
N ALA A 9 6.28 -7.02 10.76
CA ALA A 9 6.09 -8.45 10.52
C ALA A 9 4.93 -8.69 9.55
N ALA A 10 3.81 -7.99 9.73
CA ALA A 10 2.66 -8.10 8.84
C ALA A 10 3.00 -7.64 7.42
N LYS A 11 3.75 -6.55 7.29
CA LYS A 11 4.17 -6.05 5.98
C LYS A 11 5.11 -7.03 5.29
N ALA A 12 6.07 -7.60 6.03
CA ALA A 12 6.98 -8.60 5.48
C ALA A 12 6.23 -9.86 5.02
N ALA A 13 5.23 -10.30 5.78
CA ALA A 13 4.39 -11.43 5.41
C ALA A 13 3.60 -11.13 4.14
N LEU A 14 3.06 -9.92 4.01
CA LEU A 14 2.32 -9.50 2.80
C LEU A 14 3.23 -9.52 1.58
N ILE A 15 4.44 -8.99 1.69
CA ILE A 15 5.42 -8.97 0.60
C ILE A 15 5.74 -10.41 0.16
N GLY A 16 6.02 -11.30 1.10
CA GLY A 16 6.34 -12.68 0.81
C GLY A 16 5.18 -13.44 0.17
N ALA A 17 3.98 -13.30 0.73
CA ALA A 17 2.78 -13.96 0.21
C ALA A 17 2.44 -13.46 -1.19
N THR A 18 2.52 -12.14 -1.43
CA THR A 18 2.24 -11.54 -2.72
C THR A 18 3.19 -12.10 -3.79
N LYS A 19 4.46 -12.15 -3.47
CA LYS A 19 5.49 -12.65 -4.39
C LYS A 19 5.30 -14.13 -4.70
N ALA A 20 5.04 -14.93 -3.69
CA ALA A 20 4.85 -16.37 -3.86
C ALA A 20 3.61 -16.67 -4.72
N LEU A 21 2.49 -16.00 -4.43
CA LEU A 21 1.26 -16.22 -5.20
C LEU A 21 1.42 -15.73 -6.64
N ALA A 22 2.08 -14.59 -6.83
CA ALA A 22 2.33 -14.06 -8.17
C ALA A 22 3.12 -15.06 -9.03
N GLN A 23 4.15 -15.68 -8.46
CA GLN A 23 4.94 -16.68 -9.16
C GLN A 23 4.12 -17.91 -9.52
N GLU A 24 3.21 -18.30 -8.63
CA GLU A 24 2.36 -19.48 -8.83
C GLU A 24 1.40 -19.32 -10.00
N VAL A 25 0.87 -18.10 -10.23
CA VAL A 25 -0.19 -17.87 -11.21
C VAL A 25 0.29 -17.10 -12.46
N ALA A 26 1.55 -16.71 -12.51
CA ALA A 26 2.08 -15.87 -13.59
C ALA A 26 1.90 -16.49 -14.97
N ALA A 27 2.10 -17.80 -15.10
CA ALA A 27 1.96 -18.49 -16.38
C ALA A 27 0.53 -18.44 -16.93
N ARG A 28 -0.45 -18.19 -16.08
CA ARG A 28 -1.86 -18.06 -16.49
C ARG A 28 -2.23 -16.62 -16.87
N LYS A 29 -1.24 -15.73 -16.92
CA LYS A 29 -1.43 -14.29 -17.20
C LYS A 29 -2.27 -13.60 -16.14
N VAL A 30 -2.16 -14.07 -14.91
CA VAL A 30 -2.79 -13.44 -13.73
C VAL A 30 -1.71 -12.67 -12.99
N THR A 31 -1.96 -11.40 -12.69
CA THR A 31 -1.04 -10.60 -11.89
C THR A 31 -1.55 -10.49 -10.44
N VAL A 32 -0.62 -10.50 -9.50
CA VAL A 32 -0.92 -10.36 -8.08
C VAL A 32 0.00 -9.30 -7.51
N ASN A 33 -0.57 -8.21 -7.07
CA ASN A 33 0.17 -7.11 -6.46
C ASN A 33 -0.52 -6.69 -5.17
N ALA A 34 0.22 -6.06 -4.28
CA ALA A 34 -0.32 -5.53 -3.04
C ALA A 34 -0.07 -4.04 -2.96
N VAL A 35 -0.98 -3.33 -2.33
CA VAL A 35 -0.86 -1.90 -2.07
C VAL A 35 -0.80 -1.72 -0.56
N ALA A 36 0.20 -0.98 -0.09
CA ALA A 36 0.41 -0.72 1.34
C ALA A 36 0.27 0.79 1.60
N PRO A 37 -0.94 1.25 1.94
CA PRO A 37 -1.16 2.67 2.21
C PRO A 37 -0.58 3.09 3.56
N GLY A 38 -0.15 4.35 3.65
CA GLY A 38 0.18 4.98 4.92
C GLY A 38 -1.04 5.67 5.51
N PHE A 39 -0.86 6.93 5.95
CA PHE A 39 -1.97 7.71 6.50
C PHE A 39 -2.84 8.25 5.37
N ILE A 40 -4.10 7.82 5.35
CA ILE A 40 -5.08 8.20 4.33
C ILE A 40 -6.23 8.93 5.01
N GLU A 41 -6.71 10.01 4.40
CA GLU A 41 -7.87 10.74 4.89
C GLU A 41 -9.12 9.86 4.88
N SER A 42 -9.87 9.92 5.96
CA SER A 42 -11.17 9.29 6.04
C SER A 42 -12.02 10.04 7.09
N ASP A 43 -13.32 9.84 7.05
CA ASP A 43 -14.21 10.43 8.04
C ASP A 43 -13.89 9.95 9.46
N MET A 44 -13.31 8.75 9.58
CA MET A 44 -12.99 8.16 10.87
C MET A 44 -11.69 8.70 11.48
N THR A 45 -10.90 9.45 10.72
CA THR A 45 -9.65 10.03 11.23
C THR A 45 -9.84 11.43 11.82
N GLY A 46 -11.07 11.98 11.80
CA GLY A 46 -11.34 13.34 12.24
C GLY A 46 -11.02 13.64 13.69
N ASP A 47 -11.08 12.61 14.55
CA ASP A 47 -10.82 12.76 15.99
C ASP A 47 -9.35 12.54 16.36
N LEU A 48 -8.52 12.14 15.41
CA LEU A 48 -7.09 11.93 15.64
C LEU A 48 -6.37 13.28 15.57
N ASN A 49 -5.22 13.36 16.24
CA ASN A 49 -4.37 14.54 16.16
C ASN A 49 -3.66 14.55 14.80
N GLN A 50 -4.40 14.91 13.76
CA GLN A 50 -3.93 14.88 12.38
C GLN A 50 -2.73 15.79 12.15
N ASP A 51 -2.70 16.94 12.81
CA ASP A 51 -1.59 17.89 12.63
C ASP A 51 -0.27 17.30 13.09
N GLU A 52 -0.28 16.55 14.20
CA GLU A 52 0.92 15.88 14.69
C GLU A 52 1.34 14.73 13.75
N LEU A 53 0.37 13.95 13.27
CA LEU A 53 0.64 12.86 12.37
C LEU A 53 1.17 13.34 11.02
N LYS A 54 0.64 14.45 10.51
CA LYS A 54 1.11 15.04 9.25
C LYS A 54 2.58 15.45 9.32
N LYS A 55 3.07 15.84 10.49
CA LYS A 55 4.46 16.27 10.66
C LYS A 55 5.46 15.13 10.40
N ILE A 56 5.07 13.89 10.66
CA ILE A 56 5.96 12.74 10.45
C ILE A 56 5.94 12.24 9.01
N VAL A 57 4.95 12.64 8.21
CA VAL A 57 4.91 12.29 6.79
C VAL A 57 5.80 13.26 6.02
N PRO A 58 6.78 12.77 5.24
CA PRO A 58 7.65 13.68 4.48
C PRO A 58 6.91 14.65 3.57
N MET A 59 5.82 14.24 2.93
CA MET A 59 5.01 15.13 2.09
C MET A 59 4.08 16.06 2.88
N LYS A 60 4.07 15.93 4.23
CA LYS A 60 3.34 16.81 5.15
C LYS A 60 1.83 16.85 4.93
N ARG A 61 1.28 15.78 4.41
CA ARG A 61 -0.16 15.62 4.26
C ARG A 61 -0.54 14.15 4.30
N PHE A 62 -1.80 13.87 4.58
CA PHE A 62 -2.35 12.53 4.38
C PHE A 62 -2.62 12.33 2.89
N GLY A 63 -2.56 11.07 2.44
CA GLY A 63 -3.02 10.70 1.13
C GLY A 63 -4.54 10.73 1.06
N LYS A 64 -5.06 10.76 -0.13
CA LYS A 64 -6.50 10.73 -0.39
C LYS A 64 -6.90 9.33 -0.85
N ALA A 65 -8.13 8.92 -0.51
CA ALA A 65 -8.64 7.63 -0.95
C ALA A 65 -8.56 7.49 -2.49
N GLU A 66 -8.78 8.58 -3.22
CA GLU A 66 -8.71 8.60 -4.67
C GLU A 66 -7.30 8.30 -5.19
N GLU A 67 -6.27 8.67 -4.43
CA GLU A 67 -4.89 8.38 -4.80
C GLU A 67 -4.58 6.88 -4.67
N VAL A 68 -5.12 6.24 -3.65
CA VAL A 68 -5.00 4.78 -3.50
C VAL A 68 -5.79 4.07 -4.61
N ALA A 69 -7.01 4.54 -4.86
CA ALA A 69 -7.86 3.96 -5.90
C ALA A 69 -7.22 4.07 -7.28
N ALA A 70 -6.55 5.18 -7.59
CA ALA A 70 -5.87 5.37 -8.86
C ALA A 70 -4.74 4.35 -9.06
N LEU A 71 -3.99 4.06 -8.00
CA LEU A 71 -2.94 3.04 -8.06
C LEU A 71 -3.53 1.66 -8.31
N VAL A 72 -4.59 1.30 -7.59
CA VAL A 72 -5.26 0.01 -7.76
C VAL A 72 -5.80 -0.12 -9.18
N ALA A 73 -6.43 0.92 -9.70
CA ALA A 73 -6.98 0.92 -11.05
C ALA A 73 -5.87 0.73 -12.10
N PHE A 74 -4.72 1.39 -11.91
CA PHE A 74 -3.58 1.21 -12.81
C PHE A 74 -3.09 -0.24 -12.79
N LEU A 75 -2.91 -0.81 -11.60
CA LEU A 75 -2.43 -2.18 -11.47
C LEU A 75 -3.39 -3.21 -12.06
N ALA A 76 -4.68 -2.90 -12.10
CA ALA A 76 -5.69 -3.75 -12.70
C ALA A 76 -5.83 -3.55 -14.21
N SER A 77 -5.13 -2.59 -14.80
CA SER A 77 -5.25 -2.25 -16.21
C SER A 77 -4.30 -3.08 -17.08
N ASP A 78 -4.58 -3.10 -18.39
CA ASP A 78 -3.72 -3.78 -19.35
C ASP A 78 -2.32 -3.16 -19.41
N GLU A 79 -2.21 -1.88 -19.09
CA GLU A 79 -0.91 -1.18 -19.07
C GLU A 79 0.03 -1.74 -18.01
N ALA A 80 -0.50 -2.38 -16.98
CA ALA A 80 0.28 -3.00 -15.91
C ALA A 80 0.47 -4.51 -16.11
N ALA A 81 0.28 -5.01 -17.32
CA ALA A 81 0.25 -6.46 -17.58
C ALA A 81 1.56 -7.18 -17.23
N TYR A 82 2.69 -6.49 -17.20
CA TYR A 82 3.98 -7.09 -16.85
C TYR A 82 4.40 -6.82 -15.40
N ILE A 83 3.52 -6.20 -14.61
CA ILE A 83 3.76 -5.92 -13.18
C ILE A 83 3.05 -6.98 -12.37
N THR A 84 3.83 -7.79 -11.65
CA THR A 84 3.28 -8.81 -10.75
C THR A 84 4.29 -9.11 -9.64
N GLY A 85 3.78 -9.50 -8.49
CA GLY A 85 4.62 -9.81 -7.33
C GLY A 85 5.13 -8.60 -6.58
N GLU A 86 4.61 -7.41 -6.88
CA GLU A 86 5.07 -6.17 -6.25
C GLU A 86 4.17 -5.75 -5.10
N THR A 87 4.80 -5.19 -4.06
CA THR A 87 4.09 -4.52 -2.98
C THR A 87 4.46 -3.05 -3.06
N ILE A 88 3.49 -2.22 -3.36
CA ILE A 88 3.73 -0.80 -3.62
C ILE A 88 3.23 0.01 -2.44
N SER A 89 4.15 0.74 -1.81
CA SER A 89 3.82 1.65 -0.72
C SER A 89 3.32 2.96 -1.27
N ILE A 90 2.25 3.48 -0.68
CA ILE A 90 1.70 4.79 -1.02
C ILE A 90 1.55 5.57 0.28
N THR A 91 2.61 6.28 0.67
CA THR A 91 2.81 6.73 2.03
C THR A 91 3.27 8.19 2.16
N GLY A 92 3.43 8.90 1.05
CA GLY A 92 3.98 10.25 1.10
C GLY A 92 5.44 10.30 1.51
N GLY A 93 6.16 9.20 1.38
CA GLY A 93 7.59 9.11 1.69
C GLY A 93 7.93 8.52 3.05
N LEU A 94 6.91 8.15 3.79
CA LEU A 94 7.12 7.59 5.14
C LEU A 94 7.78 6.22 5.10
#